data_3f5d0a70eca22395817f0635ac64f8ad
#
_entry.id   3f5d0a70eca22395817f0635ac64f8ad
#
_cell.length_a   1.000
_cell.length_b   1.000
_cell.length_c   1.000
_cell.angle_alpha   90.00
_cell.angle_beta   90.00
_cell.angle_gamma   90.00
#
_symmetry.space_group_name_H-M   'P 1'
#
loop_
_entity.id
_entity.type
_entity.pdbx_description
1 polymer ?
#
loop_
_entity_poly.entity_id
_entity_poly.type
_entity_poly.pdbx_seq_one_letter_code
_entity_poly.pdbx_strand_id
1 'polypeptide(L)'
;MKWIQHFDEIQTHQIDYVVNLAGESIGDGRWTDVRKKQLIQSRVETTQQLYRYLQKNKMKPKRIISGSAIGFYGIDPSELWAKSCNEHSEPQAIFMSELCQQWEQEALKDAEQDTRIIRLGIVFGQGGGILPKMLLPIKLNLIGKIGSGKQPITWVHMDDVIQAIYFLFKTTSTDKIYNVV
;
A
#
# COMPACT_ATOMS: atom_id res chain seq x y z
N MET A 1 -17.31 14.17 -9.10
CA MET A 1 -15.88 13.85 -8.82
C MET A 1 -15.02 14.69 -9.74
N LYS A 2 -13.98 15.36 -9.25
CA LYS A 2 -13.04 16.17 -10.04
C LYS A 2 -11.70 15.42 -10.09
N TRP A 3 -11.19 15.18 -11.29
CA TRP A 3 -9.84 14.66 -11.50
C TRP A 3 -8.85 15.82 -11.59
N ILE A 4 -7.71 15.66 -10.94
CA ILE A 4 -6.61 16.63 -10.97
C ILE A 4 -5.30 15.89 -11.24
N GLN A 5 -4.33 16.58 -11.83
CA GLN A 5 -2.98 16.04 -12.06
C GLN A 5 -1.97 16.55 -11.03
N HIS A 6 -2.20 17.75 -10.49
CA HIS A 6 -1.32 18.37 -9.52
C HIS A 6 -2.09 18.86 -8.30
N PHE A 7 -1.46 18.86 -7.13
CA PHE A 7 -2.07 19.34 -5.89
C PHE A 7 -2.49 20.83 -5.98
N ASP A 8 -1.77 21.64 -6.76
CA ASP A 8 -2.12 23.08 -6.94
C ASP A 8 -3.46 23.31 -7.63
N GLU A 9 -4.04 22.28 -8.26
CA GLU A 9 -5.38 22.34 -8.85
C GLU A 9 -6.51 22.17 -7.83
N ILE A 10 -6.18 21.88 -6.57
CA ILE A 10 -7.15 21.74 -5.49
C ILE A 10 -7.63 23.14 -5.10
N GLN A 11 -8.91 23.39 -5.31
CA GLN A 11 -9.53 24.71 -5.08
C GLN A 11 -10.24 24.82 -3.72
N THR A 12 -10.23 23.77 -2.91
CA THR A 12 -10.83 23.80 -1.57
C THR A 12 -9.82 24.27 -0.54
N HIS A 13 -10.31 24.95 0.50
CA HIS A 13 -9.52 25.34 1.66
C HIS A 13 -9.62 24.33 2.82
N GLN A 14 -10.42 23.29 2.65
CA GLN A 14 -10.62 22.26 3.66
C GLN A 14 -10.69 20.88 3.01
N ILE A 15 -9.93 19.95 3.58
CA ILE A 15 -9.95 18.52 3.26
C ILE A 15 -10.23 17.79 4.56
N ASP A 16 -11.32 17.01 4.62
CA ASP A 16 -11.68 16.27 5.82
C ASP A 16 -10.92 14.95 5.94
N TYR A 17 -10.72 14.26 4.82
CA TYR A 17 -10.06 12.95 4.76
C TYR A 17 -9.16 12.86 3.55
N VAL A 18 -8.07 12.13 3.71
CA VAL A 18 -7.14 11.80 2.63
C VAL A 18 -6.93 10.30 2.57
N VAL A 19 -6.93 9.75 1.36
CA VAL A 19 -6.49 8.38 1.09
C VAL A 19 -5.33 8.44 0.10
N ASN A 20 -4.16 8.07 0.56
CA ASN A 20 -2.94 8.01 -0.25
C ASN A 20 -2.62 6.55 -0.59
N LEU A 21 -3.01 6.10 -1.76
CA LEU A 21 -2.68 4.77 -2.31
C LEU A 21 -1.74 4.88 -3.52
N ALA A 22 -1.04 6.00 -3.64
CA ALA A 22 -0.17 6.28 -4.77
C ALA A 22 1.02 5.32 -4.80
N GLY A 23 1.34 4.84 -5.98
CA GLY A 23 2.48 3.98 -6.23
C GLY A 23 2.37 3.27 -7.57
N GLU A 24 3.50 3.15 -8.26
CA GLU A 24 3.56 2.38 -9.49
C GLU A 24 3.42 0.88 -9.23
N SER A 25 2.90 0.17 -10.23
CA SER A 25 2.74 -1.29 -10.15
C SER A 25 4.08 -1.99 -9.93
N ILE A 26 4.14 -2.81 -8.88
CA ILE A 26 5.32 -3.61 -8.53
C ILE A 26 5.51 -4.78 -9.51
N GLY A 27 4.42 -5.26 -10.09
CA GLY A 27 4.41 -6.40 -11.00
C GLY A 27 4.79 -6.06 -12.44
N ASP A 28 5.15 -4.81 -12.75
CA ASP A 28 5.47 -4.39 -14.09
C ASP A 28 7.00 -4.31 -14.28
N GLY A 29 7.51 -5.22 -15.10
CA GLY A 29 8.92 -5.28 -15.46
C GLY A 29 9.84 -5.94 -14.43
N ARG A 30 11.14 -6.04 -14.78
CA ARG A 30 12.18 -6.59 -13.91
C ARG A 30 12.63 -5.56 -12.89
N TRP A 31 12.97 -5.98 -11.69
CA TRP A 31 13.45 -5.12 -10.60
C TRP A 31 14.94 -4.77 -10.76
N THR A 32 15.25 -3.99 -11.80
CA THR A 32 16.55 -3.35 -11.95
C THR A 32 16.71 -2.23 -10.92
N ASP A 33 17.93 -1.73 -10.68
CA ASP A 33 18.16 -0.63 -9.73
C ASP A 33 17.41 0.64 -10.14
N VAL A 34 17.29 0.90 -11.43
CA VAL A 34 16.47 2.00 -11.97
C VAL A 34 15.00 1.79 -11.59
N ARG A 35 14.46 0.57 -11.80
CA ARG A 35 13.08 0.26 -11.48
C ARG A 35 12.81 0.34 -9.98
N LYS A 36 13.72 -0.15 -9.15
CA LYS A 36 13.61 -0.03 -7.69
C LYS A 36 13.54 1.42 -7.24
N LYS A 37 14.38 2.30 -7.81
CA LYS A 37 14.32 3.75 -7.53
C LYS A 37 12.97 4.35 -7.92
N GLN A 38 12.43 4.02 -9.09
CA GLN A 38 11.11 4.48 -9.52
C GLN A 38 10.00 4.03 -8.57
N LEU A 39 10.04 2.77 -8.11
CA LEU A 39 9.08 2.23 -7.15
C LEU A 39 9.12 2.96 -5.80
N ILE A 40 10.31 3.31 -5.32
CA ILE A 40 10.48 4.13 -4.11
C ILE A 40 9.94 5.54 -4.37
N GLN A 41 10.37 6.20 -5.43
CA GLN A 41 9.98 7.56 -5.77
C GLN A 41 8.47 7.70 -5.89
N SER A 42 7.81 6.80 -6.61
CA SER A 42 6.35 6.83 -6.82
C SER A 42 5.54 6.76 -5.52
N ARG A 43 6.13 6.33 -4.41
CA ARG A 43 5.51 6.22 -3.08
C ARG A 43 5.99 7.30 -2.13
N VAL A 44 7.30 7.34 -1.92
CA VAL A 44 7.92 8.23 -0.92
C VAL A 44 7.80 9.69 -1.36
N GLU A 45 8.19 10.04 -2.59
CA GLU A 45 8.12 11.43 -3.05
C GLU A 45 6.67 11.92 -3.20
N THR A 46 5.76 11.06 -3.65
CA THR A 46 4.33 11.41 -3.71
C THR A 46 3.76 11.66 -2.31
N THR A 47 4.15 10.85 -1.33
CA THR A 47 3.77 11.05 0.06
C THR A 47 4.34 12.36 0.59
N GLN A 48 5.62 12.65 0.32
CA GLN A 48 6.24 13.93 0.70
C GLN A 48 5.52 15.14 0.09
N GLN A 49 5.17 15.06 -1.19
CA GLN A 49 4.45 16.13 -1.88
C GLN A 49 3.08 16.38 -1.25
N LEU A 50 2.35 15.31 -0.91
CA LEU A 50 1.08 15.41 -0.20
C LEU A 50 1.23 16.16 1.13
N TYR A 51 2.17 15.74 1.99
CA TYR A 51 2.35 16.39 3.30
C TYR A 51 2.85 17.83 3.17
N ARG A 52 3.75 18.11 2.23
CA ARG A 52 4.17 19.50 1.92
C ARG A 52 3.00 20.37 1.48
N TYR A 53 2.11 19.82 0.66
CA TYR A 53 0.90 20.53 0.22
C TYR A 53 -0.02 20.84 1.41
N LEU A 54 -0.30 19.86 2.26
CA LEU A 54 -1.11 20.04 3.46
C LEU A 54 -0.51 21.10 4.40
N GLN A 55 0.80 21.02 4.65
CA GLN A 55 1.52 21.96 5.51
C GLN A 55 1.52 23.38 4.93
N LYS A 56 1.86 23.55 3.64
CA LYS A 56 1.87 24.85 2.95
C LYS A 56 0.51 25.54 3.04
N ASN A 57 -0.57 24.78 2.94
CA ASN A 57 -1.93 25.32 2.96
C ASN A 57 -2.58 25.28 4.37
N LYS A 58 -1.81 24.94 5.41
CA LYS A 58 -2.29 24.82 6.80
C LYS A 58 -3.52 23.91 6.94
N MET A 59 -3.58 22.86 6.13
CA MET A 59 -4.69 21.91 6.14
C MET A 59 -4.41 20.80 7.15
N LYS A 60 -5.41 20.51 7.98
CA LYS A 60 -5.37 19.40 8.95
C LYS A 60 -6.57 18.48 8.71
N PRO A 61 -6.46 17.50 7.82
CA PRO A 61 -7.49 16.47 7.66
C PRO A 61 -7.78 15.78 9.00
N LYS A 62 -9.03 15.38 9.21
CA LYS A 62 -9.43 14.60 10.39
C LYS A 62 -8.67 13.28 10.46
N ARG A 63 -8.38 12.69 9.30
CA ARG A 63 -7.56 11.48 9.17
C ARG A 63 -6.97 11.33 7.78
N ILE A 64 -5.77 10.75 7.74
CA ILE A 64 -5.08 10.32 6.52
C ILE A 64 -4.93 8.80 6.58
N ILE A 65 -5.36 8.09 5.53
CA ILE A 65 -5.07 6.68 5.33
C ILE A 65 -3.97 6.58 4.28
N SER A 66 -2.83 6.02 4.66
CA SER A 66 -1.72 5.77 3.74
C SER A 66 -1.55 4.28 3.47
N GLY A 67 -1.44 3.93 2.20
CA GLY A 67 -1.15 2.57 1.80
C GLY A 67 0.25 2.11 2.24
N SER A 68 0.37 0.82 2.42
CA SER A 68 1.59 0.03 2.53
C SER A 68 1.24 -1.37 2.03
N ALA A 69 2.09 -2.35 2.25
CA ALA A 69 1.84 -3.73 1.83
C ALA A 69 2.37 -4.74 2.85
N ILE A 70 1.79 -5.93 2.88
CA ILE A 70 2.31 -7.06 3.65
C ILE A 70 3.74 -7.46 3.25
N GLY A 71 4.22 -6.98 2.10
CA GLY A 71 5.63 -7.06 1.71
C GLY A 71 6.60 -6.46 2.74
N PHE A 72 6.10 -5.67 3.70
CA PHE A 72 6.82 -5.22 4.89
C PHE A 72 7.44 -6.38 5.67
N TYR A 73 6.74 -7.50 5.80
CA TYR A 73 7.19 -8.67 6.56
C TYR A 73 8.20 -9.55 5.82
N GLY A 74 8.35 -9.34 4.51
CA GLY A 74 9.30 -10.09 3.70
C GLY A 74 8.76 -11.43 3.19
N ILE A 75 9.65 -12.42 3.17
CA ILE A 75 9.39 -13.77 2.64
C ILE A 75 9.81 -14.83 3.67
N ASP A 76 9.27 -16.04 3.55
CA ASP A 76 9.77 -17.20 4.28
C ASP A 76 10.65 -18.08 3.35
N PRO A 77 11.99 -17.95 3.44
CA PRO A 77 12.90 -18.74 2.61
C PRO A 77 12.90 -20.24 2.94
N SER A 78 12.38 -20.60 4.11
CA SER A 78 12.28 -22.02 4.50
C SER A 78 11.09 -22.74 3.85
N GLU A 79 10.13 -21.98 3.31
CA GLU A 79 8.86 -22.48 2.77
C GLU A 79 8.06 -23.37 3.75
N LEU A 80 8.30 -23.23 5.05
CA LEU A 80 7.56 -23.97 6.09
C LEU A 80 6.25 -23.26 6.46
N TRP A 81 6.17 -21.94 6.22
CA TRP A 81 4.99 -21.09 6.48
C TRP A 81 4.49 -21.19 7.93
N ALA A 82 5.41 -21.49 8.85
CA ALA A 82 5.09 -21.73 10.26
C ALA A 82 4.94 -20.44 11.06
N LYS A 83 5.50 -19.32 10.57
CA LYS A 83 5.49 -18.04 11.27
C LYS A 83 4.33 -17.16 10.77
N SER A 84 3.42 -16.79 11.68
CA SER A 84 2.47 -15.71 11.43
C SER A 84 3.10 -14.37 11.76
N CYS A 85 2.74 -13.33 10.99
CA CYS A 85 3.14 -11.95 11.24
C CYS A 85 1.94 -11.11 11.64
N ASN A 86 2.16 -10.16 12.55
CA ASN A 86 1.19 -9.15 12.95
C ASN A 86 1.81 -7.75 12.78
N GLU A 87 1.07 -6.71 13.14
CA GLU A 87 1.48 -5.31 12.96
C GLU A 87 2.78 -4.94 13.71
N HIS A 88 3.13 -5.67 14.76
CA HIS A 88 4.34 -5.49 15.57
C HIS A 88 5.53 -6.34 15.09
N SER A 89 5.33 -7.19 14.07
CA SER A 89 6.40 -8.02 13.54
C SER A 89 7.44 -7.19 12.80
N GLU A 90 8.72 -7.56 12.98
CA GLU A 90 9.84 -6.84 12.38
C GLU A 90 9.92 -7.08 10.86
N PRO A 91 10.38 -6.07 10.10
CA PRO A 91 10.65 -6.21 8.68
C PRO A 91 11.91 -7.04 8.44
N GLN A 92 12.09 -7.48 7.19
CA GLN A 92 13.32 -8.14 6.76
C GLN A 92 14.22 -7.18 5.97
N ALA A 93 15.53 -7.52 5.87
CA ALA A 93 16.48 -6.77 5.06
C ALA A 93 16.39 -7.19 3.57
N ILE A 94 15.23 -6.97 2.94
CA ILE A 94 14.98 -7.18 1.52
C ILE A 94 14.28 -5.99 0.91
N PHE A 95 14.45 -5.78 -0.38
CA PHE A 95 13.95 -4.59 -1.08
C PHE A 95 12.47 -4.27 -0.82
N MET A 96 11.60 -5.29 -0.81
CA MET A 96 10.17 -5.06 -0.57
C MET A 96 9.88 -4.53 0.83
N SER A 97 10.54 -5.09 1.83
CA SER A 97 10.41 -4.62 3.21
C SER A 97 10.99 -3.21 3.37
N GLU A 98 12.15 -2.95 2.78
CA GLU A 98 12.80 -1.62 2.79
C GLU A 98 11.91 -0.56 2.11
N LEU A 99 11.30 -0.89 0.98
CA LEU A 99 10.34 -0.02 0.29
C LEU A 99 9.15 0.34 1.18
N CYS A 100 8.54 -0.66 1.82
CA CYS A 100 7.43 -0.45 2.74
C CYS A 100 7.84 0.38 3.94
N GLN A 101 9.00 0.10 4.55
CA GLN A 101 9.52 0.88 5.68
C GLN A 101 9.70 2.35 5.32
N GLN A 102 10.36 2.66 4.20
CA GLN A 102 10.57 4.05 3.76
C GLN A 102 9.24 4.76 3.52
N TRP A 103 8.28 4.07 2.91
CA TRP A 103 6.95 4.62 2.66
C TRP A 103 6.19 4.91 3.96
N GLU A 104 6.17 3.96 4.89
CA GLU A 104 5.52 4.12 6.21
C GLU A 104 6.19 5.21 7.05
N GLN A 105 7.53 5.25 7.07
CA GLN A 105 8.29 6.27 7.77
C GLN A 105 7.95 7.68 7.26
N GLU A 106 7.87 7.86 5.94
CA GLU A 106 7.51 9.17 5.39
C GLU A 106 6.07 9.54 5.71
N ALA A 107 5.14 8.58 5.66
CA ALA A 107 3.74 8.82 5.97
C ALA A 107 3.48 9.14 7.46
N LEU A 108 4.32 8.62 8.37
CA LEU A 108 4.19 8.83 9.82
C LEU A 108 5.08 9.96 10.35
N LYS A 109 5.87 10.61 9.50
CA LYS A 109 6.84 11.62 9.89
C LYS A 109 6.23 12.86 10.54
N ASP A 110 5.05 13.28 10.08
CA ASP A 110 4.33 14.41 10.65
C ASP A 110 3.40 13.92 11.78
N ALA A 111 3.87 14.05 13.02
CA ALA A 111 3.12 13.63 14.21
C ALA A 111 1.84 14.44 14.47
N GLU A 112 1.69 15.62 13.87
CA GLU A 112 0.49 16.45 13.99
C GLU A 112 -0.67 15.95 13.13
N GLN A 113 -0.38 15.10 12.14
CA GLN A 113 -1.39 14.48 11.28
C GLN A 113 -1.83 13.14 11.86
N ASP A 114 -3.15 12.90 11.91
CA ASP A 114 -3.69 11.60 12.30
C ASP A 114 -3.61 10.62 11.11
N THR A 115 -2.42 10.05 10.90
CA THR A 115 -2.15 9.10 9.82
C THR A 115 -2.30 7.66 10.31
N ARG A 116 -2.99 6.85 9.50
CA ARG A 116 -3.11 5.39 9.66
C ARG A 116 -2.51 4.70 8.44
N ILE A 117 -1.73 3.66 8.67
CA ILE A 117 -1.12 2.82 7.64
C ILE A 117 -1.99 1.58 7.44
N ILE A 118 -2.27 1.24 6.19
CA ILE A 118 -2.88 -0.04 5.84
C ILE A 118 -1.87 -0.88 5.06
N ARG A 119 -1.44 -2.00 5.63
CA ARG A 119 -0.60 -3.01 4.98
C ARG A 119 -1.52 -3.95 4.22
N LEU A 120 -1.65 -3.70 2.93
CA LEU A 120 -2.54 -4.46 2.06
C LEU A 120 -1.94 -5.81 1.65
N GLY A 121 -2.74 -6.85 1.70
CA GLY A 121 -2.53 -8.07 0.94
C GLY A 121 -2.66 -7.84 -0.57
N ILE A 122 -2.64 -8.90 -1.34
CA ILE A 122 -2.93 -8.83 -2.78
C ILE A 122 -4.40 -8.46 -2.95
N VAL A 123 -4.67 -7.30 -3.52
CA VAL A 123 -6.05 -6.84 -3.71
C VAL A 123 -6.64 -7.49 -4.95
N PHE A 124 -7.71 -8.25 -4.76
CA PHE A 124 -8.52 -8.80 -5.85
C PHE A 124 -9.77 -7.95 -6.09
N GLY A 125 -9.99 -7.60 -7.35
CA GLY A 125 -11.14 -6.83 -7.77
C GLY A 125 -11.36 -6.92 -9.28
N GLN A 126 -12.54 -6.52 -9.74
CA GLN A 126 -12.83 -6.45 -11.16
C GLN A 126 -12.10 -5.28 -11.81
N GLY A 127 -11.59 -5.51 -13.01
CA GLY A 127 -11.03 -4.43 -13.86
C GLY A 127 -9.60 -4.00 -13.55
N GLY A 128 -8.87 -4.63 -12.60
CA GLY A 128 -7.50 -4.24 -12.30
C GLY A 128 -6.70 -5.26 -11.48
N GLY A 129 -5.49 -4.85 -11.11
CA GLY A 129 -4.60 -5.65 -10.27
C GLY A 129 -3.97 -6.86 -10.99
N ILE A 130 -3.60 -7.86 -10.21
CA ILE A 130 -2.92 -9.08 -10.71
C ILE A 130 -3.89 -10.09 -11.33
N LEU A 131 -5.17 -10.07 -10.93
CA LEU A 131 -6.16 -11.08 -11.32
C LEU A 131 -6.32 -11.24 -12.84
N PRO A 132 -6.48 -10.18 -13.64
CA PRO A 132 -6.55 -10.30 -15.10
C PRO A 132 -5.28 -10.92 -15.72
N LYS A 133 -4.11 -10.59 -15.16
CA LYS A 133 -2.81 -11.15 -15.61
C LYS A 133 -2.69 -12.64 -15.32
N MET A 134 -3.30 -13.12 -14.23
CA MET A 134 -3.33 -14.53 -13.87
C MET A 134 -4.39 -15.32 -14.66
N LEU A 135 -5.56 -14.74 -14.89
CA LEU A 135 -6.69 -15.45 -15.48
C LEU A 135 -6.46 -15.85 -16.94
N LEU A 136 -5.82 -15.01 -17.74
CA LEU A 136 -5.63 -15.29 -19.16
C LEU A 136 -4.78 -16.54 -19.40
N PRO A 137 -3.57 -16.65 -18.81
CA PRO A 137 -2.75 -17.86 -18.94
C PRO A 137 -3.43 -19.12 -18.35
N ILE A 138 -4.19 -18.98 -17.25
CA ILE A 138 -4.94 -20.08 -16.66
C ILE A 138 -6.02 -20.59 -17.63
N LYS A 139 -6.80 -19.66 -18.21
CA LYS A 139 -7.84 -20.01 -19.19
C LYS A 139 -7.29 -20.70 -20.45
N LEU A 140 -6.07 -20.39 -20.81
CA LEU A 140 -5.37 -20.98 -21.95
C LEU A 140 -4.60 -22.27 -21.58
N ASN A 141 -4.71 -22.74 -20.34
CA ASN A 141 -3.92 -23.88 -19.81
C ASN A 141 -2.39 -23.72 -20.00
N LEU A 142 -1.90 -22.47 -20.03
CA LEU A 142 -0.49 -22.15 -20.23
C LEU A 142 0.28 -22.00 -18.91
N ILE A 143 -0.40 -21.89 -17.79
CA ILE A 143 0.20 -21.82 -16.46
C ILE A 143 -0.11 -23.11 -15.71
N GLY A 144 0.97 -23.77 -15.29
CA GLY A 144 0.93 -24.82 -14.30
C GLY A 144 1.18 -24.28 -12.88
N LYS A 145 1.61 -25.16 -12.03
CA LYS A 145 1.99 -24.87 -10.65
C LYS A 145 3.16 -23.87 -10.60
N ILE A 146 2.98 -22.77 -9.88
CA ILE A 146 4.04 -21.78 -9.63
C ILE A 146 4.82 -22.23 -8.38
N GLY A 147 6.14 -22.39 -8.52
CA GLY A 147 7.01 -22.86 -7.43
C GLY A 147 6.56 -24.22 -6.87
N SER A 148 6.55 -24.35 -5.55
CA SER A 148 6.05 -25.54 -4.86
C SER A 148 4.52 -25.69 -4.95
N GLY A 149 3.80 -24.60 -5.23
CA GLY A 149 2.34 -24.50 -5.21
C GLY A 149 1.76 -24.59 -3.79
N LYS A 150 2.61 -24.55 -2.76
CA LYS A 150 2.19 -24.59 -1.35
C LYS A 150 2.31 -23.24 -0.65
N GLN A 151 2.91 -22.24 -1.33
CA GLN A 151 3.06 -20.90 -0.77
C GLN A 151 1.69 -20.27 -0.49
N PRO A 152 1.48 -19.69 0.70
CA PRO A 152 0.28 -18.98 1.01
C PRO A 152 0.18 -17.71 0.15
N ILE A 153 -1.04 -17.37 -0.24
CA ILE A 153 -1.35 -16.10 -0.90
C ILE A 153 -2.20 -15.30 0.08
N THR A 154 -1.62 -14.24 0.59
CA THR A 154 -2.34 -13.29 1.44
C THR A 154 -3.06 -12.30 0.55
N TRP A 155 -4.39 -12.30 0.58
CA TRP A 155 -5.21 -11.50 -0.31
C TRP A 155 -6.41 -10.88 0.41
N VAL A 156 -6.97 -9.86 -0.19
CA VAL A 156 -8.17 -9.17 0.27
C VAL A 156 -9.03 -8.77 -0.93
N HIS A 157 -10.34 -8.78 -0.77
CA HIS A 157 -11.23 -8.27 -1.81
C HIS A 157 -11.24 -6.73 -1.82
N MET A 158 -11.42 -6.13 -2.99
CA MET A 158 -11.47 -4.66 -3.14
C MET A 158 -12.54 -4.02 -2.24
N ASP A 159 -13.72 -4.63 -2.13
CA ASP A 159 -14.79 -4.11 -1.30
C ASP A 159 -14.42 -4.11 0.18
N ASP A 160 -13.66 -5.12 0.64
CA ASP A 160 -13.18 -5.19 2.02
C ASP A 160 -12.14 -4.10 2.31
N VAL A 161 -11.27 -3.80 1.32
CA VAL A 161 -10.35 -2.65 1.42
C VAL A 161 -11.12 -1.34 1.58
N ILE A 162 -12.17 -1.15 0.78
CA ILE A 162 -13.02 0.06 0.87
C ILE A 162 -13.70 0.13 2.24
N GLN A 163 -14.24 -0.98 2.73
CA GLN A 163 -14.87 -1.05 4.06
C GLN A 163 -13.86 -0.81 5.19
N ALA A 164 -12.64 -1.35 5.07
CA ALA A 164 -11.57 -1.10 6.02
C ALA A 164 -11.20 0.40 6.08
N ILE A 165 -11.04 1.06 4.94
CA ILE A 165 -10.79 2.50 4.87
C ILE A 165 -11.93 3.28 5.53
N TYR A 166 -13.18 2.92 5.23
CA TYR A 166 -14.35 3.57 5.82
C TYR A 166 -14.44 3.36 7.34
N PHE A 167 -14.13 2.16 7.82
CA PHE A 167 -14.02 1.86 9.25
C PHE A 167 -12.93 2.71 9.90
N LEU A 168 -11.76 2.79 9.27
CA LEU A 168 -10.62 3.55 9.79
C LEU A 168 -10.89 5.05 9.86
N PHE A 169 -11.75 5.62 9.02
CA PHE A 169 -12.16 7.01 9.17
C PHE A 169 -12.96 7.27 10.44
N LYS A 170 -13.62 6.27 10.99
CA LYS A 170 -14.53 6.39 12.14
C LYS A 170 -13.98 5.81 13.45
N THR A 171 -12.98 4.93 13.36
CA THR A 171 -12.45 4.26 14.55
C THR A 171 -11.83 5.24 15.54
N THR A 172 -12.00 4.97 16.80
CA THR A 172 -11.37 5.68 17.94
C THR A 172 -10.08 5.00 18.40
N SER A 173 -9.69 3.87 17.77
CA SER A 173 -8.41 3.21 18.09
C SER A 173 -7.24 4.17 17.89
N THR A 174 -6.25 4.05 18.74
CA THR A 174 -4.98 4.80 18.67
C THR A 174 -3.92 4.10 17.86
N ASP A 175 -4.15 2.87 17.41
CA ASP A 175 -3.22 2.12 16.59
C ASP A 175 -2.96 2.86 15.27
N LYS A 176 -1.71 2.81 14.83
CA LYS A 176 -1.27 3.51 13.61
C LYS A 176 -1.18 2.60 12.40
N ILE A 177 -1.06 1.29 12.60
CA ILE A 177 -0.79 0.31 11.54
C ILE A 177 -1.84 -0.80 11.61
N TYR A 178 -2.33 -1.20 10.45
CA TYR A 178 -3.36 -2.22 10.31
C TYR A 178 -3.03 -3.15 9.14
N ASN A 179 -3.07 -4.44 9.35
CA ASN A 179 -3.05 -5.43 8.27
C ASN A 179 -4.46 -5.56 7.68
N VAL A 180 -4.56 -5.47 6.37
CA VAL A 180 -5.82 -5.60 5.62
C VAL A 180 -5.66 -6.75 4.63
N VAL A 181 -6.06 -7.95 5.09
CA VAL A 181 -5.84 -9.24 4.42
C VAL A 181 -7.08 -10.13 4.56
#